data_0a4829f6aa7a384d95489c03f71c2a62
#
_entry.id   0a4829f6aa7a384d95489c03f71c2a62
#
_cell.length_a   1.000
_cell.length_b   1.000
_cell.length_c   1.000
_cell.angle_alpha   90.00
_cell.angle_beta   90.00
_cell.angle_gamma   90.00
#
_symmetry.space_group_name_H-M   'P 1'
#
loop_
_entity.id
_entity.type
_entity.pdbx_description
1 polymer ?
#
loop_
_entity_poly.entity_id
_entity_poly.type
_entity_poly.pdbx_seq_one_letter_code
_entity_poly.pdbx_strand_id
1 'polypeptide(L)'
;RGKAAPPPPPDDDPLASAADSLRALLEDPGTPPEVRSALAADYAQVAAMLDKLEHGDLHIAVFGRVSVGKSALANALLGEDAFEVGVLHGTTQQGQLRRWREVDRAGVHLIDTPGINELDGEERERIAHEIAGRADLVLFVCDGDLTELELAALRSLAAEQRPLFLVLNKADRYTRAERELLLARLAERAQGLVAPENVLAASARPAPQRLLRVDADGAE
;
A
#
# COMPACT_ATOMS: atom_id res chain seq x y z
N ARG A 1 -48.08 17.87 28.47
CA ARG A 1 -47.40 16.57 28.47
C ARG A 1 -46.81 16.38 27.05
N GLY A 2 -45.57 16.82 26.84
CA GLY A 2 -44.84 16.64 25.57
C GLY A 2 -44.47 15.13 25.45
N LYS A 3 -44.82 14.51 24.32
CA LYS A 3 -44.34 13.20 23.90
C LYS A 3 -42.85 13.35 23.56
N ALA A 4 -42.02 12.65 24.32
CA ALA A 4 -40.61 12.51 23.93
C ALA A 4 -40.52 11.89 22.53
N ALA A 5 -39.65 12.45 21.70
CA ALA A 5 -39.34 11.85 20.41
C ALA A 5 -38.77 10.44 20.61
N PRO A 6 -39.09 9.46 19.73
CA PRO A 6 -38.50 8.15 19.82
C PRO A 6 -36.97 8.26 19.72
N PRO A 7 -36.21 7.39 20.39
CA PRO A 7 -34.76 7.36 20.24
C PRO A 7 -34.41 7.09 18.76
N PRO A 8 -33.29 7.65 18.28
CA PRO A 8 -32.80 7.34 16.94
C PRO A 8 -32.62 5.81 16.83
N PRO A 9 -32.79 5.23 15.62
CA PRO A 9 -32.50 3.82 15.41
C PRO A 9 -31.02 3.57 15.78
N PRO A 10 -30.68 2.35 16.23
CA PRO A 10 -29.29 2.01 16.48
C PRO A 10 -28.49 2.31 15.23
N ASP A 11 -27.30 2.91 15.40
CA ASP A 11 -26.34 3.10 14.31
C ASP A 11 -26.09 1.72 13.71
N ASP A 12 -26.70 1.45 12.54
CA ASP A 12 -26.35 0.30 11.73
C ASP A 12 -24.91 0.53 11.26
N ASP A 13 -23.93 -0.03 11.96
CA ASP A 13 -22.55 -0.04 11.53
C ASP A 13 -22.47 -0.85 10.23
N PRO A 14 -22.22 -0.21 9.08
CA PRO A 14 -22.20 -0.90 7.79
C PRO A 14 -21.14 -2.01 7.73
N LEU A 15 -20.05 -1.86 8.51
CA LEU A 15 -18.98 -2.84 8.59
C LEU A 15 -19.42 -4.07 9.38
N ALA A 16 -20.11 -3.88 10.49
CA ALA A 16 -20.68 -4.97 11.28
C ALA A 16 -21.71 -5.76 10.45
N SER A 17 -22.61 -5.06 9.74
CA SER A 17 -23.59 -5.71 8.85
C SER A 17 -22.92 -6.48 7.68
N ALA A 18 -21.84 -5.96 7.12
CA ALA A 18 -21.05 -6.65 6.10
C ALA A 18 -20.39 -7.91 6.66
N ALA A 19 -19.77 -7.82 7.85
CA ALA A 19 -19.14 -8.95 8.52
C ALA A 19 -20.16 -10.06 8.81
N ASP A 20 -21.35 -9.73 9.30
CA ASP A 20 -22.43 -10.70 9.54
C ASP A 20 -22.88 -11.38 8.25
N SER A 21 -22.97 -10.64 7.15
CA SER A 21 -23.33 -11.20 5.84
C SER A 21 -22.28 -12.18 5.32
N LEU A 22 -20.99 -11.85 5.45
CA LEU A 22 -19.88 -12.73 5.05
C LEU A 22 -19.82 -14.00 5.94
N ARG A 23 -20.03 -13.84 7.24
CA ARG A 23 -20.08 -14.98 8.17
C ARG A 23 -21.23 -15.93 7.83
N ALA A 24 -22.41 -15.39 7.54
CA ALA A 24 -23.57 -16.19 7.13
C ALA A 24 -23.30 -16.96 5.83
N LEU A 25 -22.59 -16.35 4.88
CA LEU A 25 -22.18 -17.02 3.63
C LEU A 25 -21.22 -18.20 3.88
N LEU A 26 -20.22 -17.98 4.75
CA LEU A 26 -19.20 -19.00 5.07
C LEU A 26 -19.80 -20.18 5.85
N GLU A 27 -20.77 -19.92 6.71
CA GLU A 27 -21.39 -20.89 7.60
C GLU A 27 -22.67 -21.52 7.01
N ASP A 28 -23.09 -21.14 5.78
CA ASP A 28 -24.32 -21.64 5.18
C ASP A 28 -24.35 -23.17 5.10
N PRO A 29 -25.23 -23.84 5.86
CA PRO A 29 -25.32 -25.29 5.86
C PRO A 29 -25.98 -25.84 4.58
N GLY A 30 -26.62 -24.97 3.78
CA GLY A 30 -27.25 -25.34 2.52
C GLY A 30 -26.28 -25.56 1.37
N THR A 31 -25.01 -25.15 1.52
CA THR A 31 -23.99 -25.31 0.47
C THR A 31 -23.47 -26.76 0.41
N PRO A 32 -23.67 -27.51 -0.69
CA PRO A 32 -23.17 -28.87 -0.84
C PRO A 32 -21.63 -28.95 -0.71
N PRO A 33 -21.08 -30.03 -0.10
CA PRO A 33 -19.63 -30.19 0.07
C PRO A 33 -18.82 -30.13 -1.23
N GLU A 34 -19.40 -30.64 -2.33
CA GLU A 34 -18.76 -30.62 -3.64
C GLU A 34 -18.60 -29.20 -4.18
N VAL A 35 -19.61 -28.34 -3.97
CA VAL A 35 -19.58 -26.92 -4.36
C VAL A 35 -18.56 -26.17 -3.52
N ARG A 36 -18.55 -26.41 -2.20
CA ARG A 36 -17.58 -25.81 -1.28
C ARG A 36 -16.13 -26.20 -1.63
N SER A 37 -15.91 -27.45 -2.02
CA SER A 37 -14.60 -27.93 -2.47
C SER A 37 -14.19 -27.32 -3.79
N ALA A 38 -15.12 -27.19 -4.75
CA ALA A 38 -14.84 -26.58 -6.06
C ALA A 38 -14.51 -25.09 -5.95
N LEU A 39 -15.10 -24.38 -4.98
CA LEU A 39 -14.91 -22.95 -4.72
C LEU A 39 -14.01 -22.68 -3.52
N ALA A 40 -13.14 -23.61 -3.13
CA ALA A 40 -12.31 -23.50 -1.92
C ALA A 40 -11.45 -22.23 -1.90
N ALA A 41 -10.92 -21.78 -3.06
CA ALA A 41 -10.15 -20.56 -3.18
C ALA A 41 -11.01 -19.30 -2.91
N ASP A 42 -12.23 -19.26 -3.44
CA ASP A 42 -13.17 -18.15 -3.24
C ASP A 42 -13.62 -18.08 -1.77
N TYR A 43 -13.93 -19.22 -1.15
CA TYR A 43 -14.25 -19.31 0.28
C TYR A 43 -13.09 -18.83 1.16
N ALA A 44 -11.85 -19.18 0.82
CA ALA A 44 -10.67 -18.70 1.55
C ALA A 44 -10.50 -17.17 1.42
N GLN A 45 -10.82 -16.61 0.25
CA GLN A 45 -10.79 -15.16 0.05
C GLN A 45 -11.86 -14.43 0.86
N VAL A 46 -13.08 -14.97 0.90
CA VAL A 46 -14.18 -14.43 1.71
C VAL A 46 -13.86 -14.52 3.21
N ALA A 47 -13.26 -15.63 3.66
CA ALA A 47 -12.83 -15.80 5.05
C ALA A 47 -11.74 -14.77 5.44
N ALA A 48 -10.77 -14.52 4.56
CA ALA A 48 -9.75 -13.49 4.78
C ALA A 48 -10.35 -12.08 4.81
N MET A 49 -11.39 -11.81 4.02
CA MET A 49 -12.10 -10.53 4.05
C MET A 49 -12.87 -10.33 5.35
N LEU A 50 -13.53 -11.39 5.85
CA LEU A 50 -14.21 -11.37 7.14
C LEU A 50 -13.23 -11.11 8.29
N ASP A 51 -12.09 -11.81 8.29
CA ASP A 51 -11.03 -11.64 9.29
C ASP A 51 -10.51 -10.18 9.32
N LYS A 52 -10.31 -9.57 8.16
CA LYS A 52 -9.96 -8.15 8.03
C LYS A 52 -11.02 -7.22 8.65
N LEU A 53 -12.30 -7.47 8.39
CA LEU A 53 -13.39 -6.65 8.91
C LEU A 53 -13.52 -6.78 10.43
N GLU A 54 -13.36 -7.98 10.97
CA GLU A 54 -13.46 -8.26 12.40
C GLU A 54 -12.30 -7.66 13.22
N HIS A 55 -11.08 -7.68 12.65
CA HIS A 55 -9.90 -7.15 13.31
C HIS A 55 -9.59 -5.69 12.95
N GLY A 56 -10.27 -5.13 11.95
CA GLY A 56 -9.99 -3.79 11.45
C GLY A 56 -8.62 -3.68 10.77
N ASP A 57 -8.11 -4.77 10.20
CA ASP A 57 -6.79 -4.82 9.59
C ASP A 57 -6.74 -4.05 8.26
N LEU A 58 -5.75 -3.19 8.11
CA LEU A 58 -5.45 -2.43 6.89
C LEU A 58 -4.19 -2.99 6.22
N HIS A 59 -4.29 -3.38 4.97
CA HIS A 59 -3.17 -3.89 4.19
C HIS A 59 -2.67 -2.83 3.20
N ILE A 60 -1.41 -2.46 3.30
CA ILE A 60 -0.75 -1.49 2.43
C ILE A 60 0.28 -2.23 1.58
N ALA A 61 0.12 -2.25 0.27
CA ALA A 61 1.11 -2.81 -0.63
C ALA A 61 2.10 -1.75 -1.11
N VAL A 62 3.38 -2.11 -1.12
CA VAL A 62 4.47 -1.27 -1.64
C VAL A 62 4.91 -1.82 -2.98
N PHE A 63 4.65 -1.10 -4.06
CA PHE A 63 4.86 -1.53 -5.44
C PHE A 63 5.81 -0.58 -6.18
N GLY A 64 6.53 -1.05 -7.20
CA GLY A 64 7.45 -0.23 -7.98
C GLY A 64 8.63 -1.03 -8.51
N ARG A 65 9.49 -0.35 -9.27
CA ARG A 65 10.67 -0.92 -9.91
C ARG A 65 11.68 -1.48 -8.89
N VAL A 66 12.54 -2.38 -9.34
CA VAL A 66 13.69 -2.83 -8.54
C VAL A 66 14.59 -1.65 -8.19
N SER A 67 15.14 -1.66 -6.98
CA SER A 67 16.09 -0.65 -6.46
C SER A 67 15.54 0.76 -6.24
N VAL A 68 14.24 1.02 -6.40
CA VAL A 68 13.64 2.31 -6.02
C VAL A 68 13.51 2.48 -4.50
N GLY A 69 13.72 1.40 -3.73
CA GLY A 69 13.75 1.41 -2.27
C GLY A 69 12.42 1.06 -1.62
N LYS A 70 11.64 0.15 -2.20
CA LYS A 70 10.37 -0.37 -1.63
C LYS A 70 10.55 -0.93 -0.23
N SER A 71 11.43 -1.94 -0.09
CA SER A 71 11.73 -2.58 1.21
C SER A 71 12.29 -1.58 2.23
N ALA A 72 13.12 -0.62 1.76
CA ALA A 72 13.64 0.43 2.64
C ALA A 72 12.52 1.38 3.11
N LEU A 73 11.56 1.72 2.24
CA LEU A 73 10.41 2.54 2.58
C LEU A 73 9.48 1.80 3.56
N ALA A 74 9.21 0.52 3.29
CA ALA A 74 8.42 -0.32 4.16
C ALA A 74 9.07 -0.45 5.56
N ASN A 75 10.38 -0.67 5.64
CA ASN A 75 11.12 -0.71 6.91
C ASN A 75 11.08 0.63 7.65
N ALA A 76 11.23 1.75 6.92
CA ALA A 76 11.15 3.08 7.52
C ALA A 76 9.74 3.38 8.08
N LEU A 77 8.68 2.89 7.43
CA LEU A 77 7.31 2.99 7.94
C LEU A 77 7.09 2.10 9.17
N LEU A 78 7.67 0.89 9.17
CA LEU A 78 7.57 -0.04 10.30
C LEU A 78 8.41 0.40 11.52
N GLY A 79 9.41 1.27 11.32
CA GLY A 79 10.39 1.61 12.35
C GLY A 79 11.38 0.48 12.68
N GLU A 80 11.40 -0.60 11.88
CA GLU A 80 12.28 -1.76 12.07
C GLU A 80 12.73 -2.36 10.73
N ASP A 81 13.87 -3.06 10.71
CA ASP A 81 14.39 -3.76 9.52
C ASP A 81 13.70 -5.14 9.33
N ALA A 82 12.40 -5.12 9.01
CA ALA A 82 11.57 -6.33 8.85
C ALA A 82 11.68 -6.97 7.47
N PHE A 83 12.03 -6.20 6.44
CA PHE A 83 12.22 -6.65 5.07
C PHE A 83 13.70 -6.59 4.66
N GLU A 84 14.15 -7.60 3.91
CA GLU A 84 15.51 -7.60 3.40
C GLU A 84 15.73 -6.48 2.37
N VAL A 85 16.77 -5.67 2.58
CA VAL A 85 17.20 -4.63 1.66
C VAL A 85 18.49 -5.09 1.00
N GLY A 86 18.38 -5.66 -0.19
CA GLY A 86 19.54 -6.15 -0.97
C GLY A 86 19.97 -5.17 -2.07
N VAL A 87 21.28 -5.13 -2.35
CA VAL A 87 21.85 -4.45 -3.53
C VAL A 87 21.70 -5.32 -4.77
N LEU A 88 21.51 -6.64 -4.58
CA LEU A 88 21.30 -7.60 -5.65
C LEU A 88 19.82 -7.58 -6.10
N HIS A 89 19.60 -7.71 -7.40
CA HIS A 89 18.27 -7.78 -8.00
C HIS A 89 17.55 -9.06 -7.53
N GLY A 90 16.24 -8.95 -7.23
CA GLY A 90 15.42 -10.14 -6.94
C GLY A 90 15.46 -10.66 -5.50
N THR A 91 15.80 -9.82 -4.52
CA THR A 91 15.76 -10.26 -3.10
C THR A 91 14.35 -10.57 -2.61
N THR A 92 13.32 -9.94 -3.16
CA THR A 92 11.91 -10.22 -2.84
C THR A 92 11.28 -11.05 -3.96
N GLN A 93 11.25 -12.39 -3.82
CA GLN A 93 10.64 -13.29 -4.81
C GLN A 93 9.13 -13.50 -4.61
N GLN A 94 8.63 -13.27 -3.39
CA GLN A 94 7.21 -13.36 -3.03
C GLN A 94 6.84 -12.22 -2.11
N GLY A 95 5.60 -11.70 -2.21
CA GLY A 95 5.09 -10.66 -1.33
C GLY A 95 5.21 -11.08 0.14
N GLN A 96 5.91 -10.30 0.94
CA GLN A 96 6.08 -10.55 2.38
C GLN A 96 5.13 -9.64 3.16
N LEU A 97 4.35 -10.21 4.05
CA LEU A 97 3.44 -9.50 4.95
C LEU A 97 4.12 -9.23 6.30
N ARG A 98 4.07 -7.98 6.78
CA ARG A 98 4.55 -7.60 8.11
C ARG A 98 3.58 -6.65 8.77
N ARG A 99 3.36 -6.80 10.08
CA ARG A 99 2.46 -5.96 10.88
C ARG A 99 3.18 -4.70 11.35
N TRP A 100 2.53 -3.54 11.16
CA TRP A 100 3.00 -2.25 11.66
C TRP A 100 2.55 -2.05 13.10
N ARG A 101 3.48 -2.08 14.04
CA ARG A 101 3.21 -2.07 15.49
C ARG A 101 2.89 -0.70 16.07
N GLU A 102 3.27 0.38 15.40
CA GLU A 102 3.06 1.75 15.89
C GLU A 102 1.63 2.27 15.76
N VAL A 103 0.74 1.53 15.06
CA VAL A 103 -0.65 1.88 14.88
C VAL A 103 -1.49 1.07 15.87
N ASP A 104 -1.82 1.68 17.00
CA ASP A 104 -2.32 1.02 18.22
C ASP A 104 -3.76 0.47 18.17
N ARG A 105 -4.55 0.66 17.11
CA ARG A 105 -5.98 0.32 17.10
C ARG A 105 -6.49 -0.49 15.92
N ALA A 106 -5.77 -0.50 14.81
CA ALA A 106 -6.05 -1.37 13.67
C ALA A 106 -4.76 -2.10 13.31
N GLY A 107 -4.81 -3.38 12.98
CA GLY A 107 -3.66 -4.09 12.46
C GLY A 107 -3.29 -3.50 11.11
N VAL A 108 -2.25 -2.67 11.02
CA VAL A 108 -1.72 -2.22 9.73
C VAL A 108 -0.64 -3.19 9.29
N HIS A 109 -0.81 -3.72 8.08
CA HIS A 109 0.09 -4.68 7.49
C HIS A 109 0.73 -4.10 6.23
N LEU A 110 2.05 -4.20 6.12
CA LEU A 110 2.78 -3.85 4.92
C LEU A 110 3.10 -5.10 4.10
N ILE A 111 2.87 -5.01 2.79
CA ILE A 111 3.17 -6.04 1.81
C ILE A 111 4.27 -5.51 0.91
N ASP A 112 5.51 -6.02 1.06
CA ASP A 112 6.58 -5.75 0.10
C ASP A 112 6.46 -6.67 -1.12
N THR A 113 6.65 -6.14 -2.31
CA THR A 113 6.39 -6.85 -3.57
C THR A 113 7.64 -6.97 -4.43
N PRO A 114 7.72 -7.98 -5.32
CA PRO A 114 8.77 -8.06 -6.33
C PRO A 114 8.85 -6.80 -7.20
N GLY A 115 10.01 -6.52 -7.77
CA GLY A 115 10.20 -5.38 -8.67
C GLY A 115 9.58 -5.60 -10.04
N ILE A 116 8.84 -4.62 -10.56
CA ILE A 116 8.10 -4.70 -11.83
C ILE A 116 8.97 -4.95 -13.07
N ASN A 117 10.27 -4.67 -13.00
CA ASN A 117 11.20 -4.90 -14.12
C ASN A 117 11.60 -6.37 -14.30
N GLU A 118 11.37 -7.19 -13.26
CA GLU A 118 11.70 -8.63 -13.28
C GLU A 118 10.56 -9.46 -13.85
N LEU A 119 9.44 -8.81 -14.18
CA LEU A 119 8.21 -9.42 -14.62
C LEU A 119 7.95 -9.10 -16.09
N ASP A 120 7.47 -10.05 -16.86
CA ASP A 120 6.91 -9.78 -18.19
C ASP A 120 5.56 -9.04 -18.11
N GLY A 121 4.96 -8.72 -19.27
CA GLY A 121 3.72 -7.94 -19.31
C GLY A 121 2.56 -8.62 -18.60
N GLU A 122 2.32 -9.89 -18.90
CA GLU A 122 1.20 -10.68 -18.34
C GLU A 122 1.40 -10.94 -16.84
N GLU A 123 2.62 -11.30 -16.45
CA GLU A 123 2.96 -11.52 -15.04
C GLU A 123 2.81 -10.25 -14.20
N ARG A 124 3.15 -9.09 -14.76
CA ARG A 124 2.99 -7.79 -14.12
C ARG A 124 1.53 -7.45 -13.87
N GLU A 125 0.66 -7.66 -14.87
CA GLU A 125 -0.78 -7.46 -14.73
C GLU A 125 -1.37 -8.41 -13.70
N ARG A 126 -0.99 -9.67 -13.73
CA ARG A 126 -1.41 -10.68 -12.75
C ARG A 126 -1.03 -10.27 -11.33
N ILE A 127 0.21 -9.84 -11.10
CA ILE A 127 0.68 -9.40 -9.78
C ILE A 127 -0.01 -8.11 -9.36
N ALA A 128 -0.21 -7.14 -10.25
CA ALA A 128 -0.96 -5.93 -9.93
C ALA A 128 -2.39 -6.27 -9.48
N HIS A 129 -3.07 -7.16 -10.17
CA HIS A 129 -4.40 -7.64 -9.81
C HIS A 129 -4.39 -8.39 -8.46
N GLU A 130 -3.45 -9.31 -8.25
CA GLU A 130 -3.32 -10.05 -6.98
C GLU A 130 -3.06 -9.12 -5.79
N ILE A 131 -2.19 -8.13 -5.96
CA ILE A 131 -1.88 -7.13 -4.92
C ILE A 131 -3.11 -6.28 -4.61
N ALA A 132 -3.78 -5.77 -5.65
CA ALA A 132 -4.99 -4.97 -5.49
C ALA A 132 -6.12 -5.78 -4.82
N GLY A 133 -6.20 -7.09 -5.05
CA GLY A 133 -7.13 -7.98 -4.36
C GLY A 133 -6.87 -8.13 -2.86
N ARG A 134 -5.64 -7.94 -2.42
CA ARG A 134 -5.22 -8.12 -1.02
C ARG A 134 -5.00 -6.80 -0.26
N ALA A 135 -4.64 -5.74 -0.97
CA ALA A 135 -4.32 -4.45 -0.38
C ALA A 135 -5.53 -3.50 -0.35
N ASP A 136 -5.63 -2.74 0.71
CA ASP A 136 -6.61 -1.67 0.87
C ASP A 136 -6.07 -0.33 0.37
N LEU A 137 -4.73 -0.22 0.30
CA LEU A 137 -3.99 0.94 -0.18
C LEU A 137 -2.73 0.47 -0.92
N VAL A 138 -2.36 1.15 -2.00
CA VAL A 138 -1.13 0.89 -2.74
C VAL A 138 -0.22 2.11 -2.72
N LEU A 139 1.04 1.92 -2.31
CA LEU A 139 2.13 2.88 -2.46
C LEU A 139 2.94 2.52 -3.70
N PHE A 140 2.78 3.26 -4.78
CA PHE A 140 3.62 3.12 -5.97
C PHE A 140 4.88 3.96 -5.80
N VAL A 141 6.04 3.30 -5.70
CA VAL A 141 7.32 3.93 -5.38
C VAL A 141 8.17 4.08 -6.64
N CYS A 142 8.63 5.30 -6.90
CA CYS A 142 9.64 5.63 -7.92
C CYS A 142 10.80 6.38 -7.27
N ASP A 143 11.94 6.52 -7.97
CA ASP A 143 13.10 7.29 -7.52
C ASP A 143 13.56 8.35 -8.54
N GLY A 144 12.66 8.77 -9.41
CA GLY A 144 12.84 9.78 -10.45
C GLY A 144 11.58 9.93 -11.28
N ASP A 145 11.73 10.37 -12.54
CA ASP A 145 10.58 10.42 -13.47
C ASP A 145 10.10 9.01 -13.83
N LEU A 146 8.81 8.86 -14.10
CA LEU A 146 8.21 7.58 -14.47
C LEU A 146 8.71 7.12 -15.84
N THR A 147 9.18 5.89 -15.94
CA THR A 147 9.39 5.20 -17.21
C THR A 147 8.05 4.77 -17.80
N GLU A 148 8.02 4.44 -19.11
CA GLU A 148 6.80 3.92 -19.75
C GLU A 148 6.33 2.60 -19.09
N LEU A 149 7.26 1.77 -18.63
CA LEU A 149 7.00 0.55 -17.91
C LEU A 149 6.28 0.82 -16.57
N GLU A 150 6.79 1.80 -15.81
CA GLU A 150 6.20 2.21 -14.54
C GLU A 150 4.82 2.84 -14.74
N LEU A 151 4.66 3.63 -15.80
CA LEU A 151 3.38 4.23 -16.14
C LEU A 151 2.34 3.17 -16.55
N ALA A 152 2.74 2.15 -17.30
CA ALA A 152 1.87 1.02 -17.64
C ALA A 152 1.41 0.26 -16.38
N ALA A 153 2.35 -0.04 -15.47
CA ALA A 153 2.02 -0.69 -14.19
C ALA A 153 1.10 0.18 -13.32
N LEU A 154 1.34 1.50 -13.28
CA LEU A 154 0.50 2.44 -12.55
C LEU A 154 -0.94 2.46 -13.11
N ARG A 155 -1.11 2.37 -14.44
CA ARG A 155 -2.42 2.27 -15.08
C ARG A 155 -3.15 0.97 -14.68
N SER A 156 -2.46 -0.16 -14.68
CA SER A 156 -3.05 -1.45 -14.26
C SER A 156 -3.53 -1.39 -12.81
N LEU A 157 -2.74 -0.80 -11.90
CA LEU A 157 -3.13 -0.63 -10.50
C LEU A 157 -4.30 0.36 -10.33
N ALA A 158 -4.32 1.46 -11.08
CA ALA A 158 -5.40 2.44 -11.03
C ALA A 158 -6.74 1.86 -11.51
N ALA A 159 -6.71 0.89 -12.46
CA ALA A 159 -7.90 0.20 -12.96
C ALA A 159 -8.61 -0.63 -11.85
N GLU A 160 -7.88 -1.07 -10.83
CA GLU A 160 -8.40 -1.82 -9.69
C GLU A 160 -9.16 -0.96 -8.67
N GLN A 161 -9.21 0.37 -8.89
CA GLN A 161 -9.97 1.33 -8.06
C GLN A 161 -9.62 1.30 -6.57
N ARG A 162 -8.39 0.96 -6.22
CA ARG A 162 -7.87 1.05 -4.86
C ARG A 162 -7.24 2.43 -4.61
N PRO A 163 -7.28 2.95 -3.38
CA PRO A 163 -6.51 4.13 -3.02
C PRO A 163 -5.05 3.96 -3.41
N LEU A 164 -4.53 4.89 -4.21
CA LEU A 164 -3.21 4.81 -4.81
C LEU A 164 -2.42 6.08 -4.51
N PHE A 165 -1.21 5.90 -3.97
CA PHE A 165 -0.24 6.97 -3.75
C PHE A 165 0.97 6.77 -4.64
N LEU A 166 1.46 7.85 -5.23
CA LEU A 166 2.71 7.87 -5.98
C LEU A 166 3.79 8.52 -5.11
N VAL A 167 4.82 7.75 -4.76
CA VAL A 167 5.86 8.17 -3.82
C VAL A 167 7.19 8.32 -4.53
N LEU A 168 7.69 9.55 -4.65
CA LEU A 168 9.06 9.84 -5.05
C LEU A 168 9.98 9.56 -3.85
N ASN A 169 10.61 8.39 -3.81
CA ASN A 169 11.56 8.02 -2.79
C ASN A 169 12.97 8.55 -3.11
N LYS A 170 13.88 8.51 -2.14
CA LYS A 170 15.23 9.06 -2.22
C LYS A 170 15.23 10.56 -2.55
N ALA A 171 14.23 11.27 -2.05
CA ALA A 171 14.02 12.70 -2.30
C ALA A 171 15.17 13.58 -1.73
N ASP A 172 15.96 13.02 -0.80
CA ASP A 172 17.21 13.61 -0.28
C ASP A 172 18.33 13.77 -1.31
N ARG A 173 18.24 13.08 -2.44
CA ARG A 173 19.18 13.19 -3.57
C ARG A 173 18.96 14.41 -4.44
N TYR A 174 17.83 15.08 -4.28
CA TYR A 174 17.41 16.22 -5.07
C TYR A 174 17.45 17.51 -4.25
N THR A 175 17.84 18.60 -4.87
CA THR A 175 17.62 19.93 -4.30
C THR A 175 16.13 20.20 -4.17
N ARG A 176 15.77 21.20 -3.38
CA ARG A 176 14.36 21.59 -3.21
C ARG A 176 13.68 21.90 -4.55
N ALA A 177 14.33 22.66 -5.42
CA ALA A 177 13.79 23.05 -6.73
C ALA A 177 13.62 21.86 -7.66
N GLU A 178 14.60 20.94 -7.73
CA GLU A 178 14.51 19.71 -8.53
C GLU A 178 13.39 18.81 -8.04
N ARG A 179 13.23 18.67 -6.72
CA ARG A 179 12.16 17.86 -6.12
C ARG A 179 10.78 18.44 -6.43
N GLU A 180 10.59 19.75 -6.32
CA GLU A 180 9.33 20.42 -6.67
C GLU A 180 8.99 20.21 -8.14
N LEU A 181 9.98 20.34 -9.05
CA LEU A 181 9.83 20.08 -10.47
C LEU A 181 9.46 18.61 -10.76
N LEU A 182 10.14 17.66 -10.11
CA LEU A 182 9.85 16.23 -10.29
C LEU A 182 8.46 15.87 -9.79
N LEU A 183 8.03 16.38 -8.64
CA LEU A 183 6.68 16.14 -8.12
C LEU A 183 5.60 16.69 -9.06
N ALA A 184 5.80 17.90 -9.60
CA ALA A 184 4.88 18.47 -10.58
C ALA A 184 4.79 17.61 -11.85
N ARG A 185 5.95 17.12 -12.35
CA ARG A 185 6.01 16.25 -13.52
C ARG A 185 5.38 14.88 -13.27
N LEU A 186 5.61 14.30 -12.10
CA LEU A 186 4.96 13.03 -11.69
C LEU A 186 3.44 13.19 -11.61
N ALA A 187 2.94 14.28 -11.03
CA ALA A 187 1.51 14.58 -10.98
C ALA A 187 0.91 14.77 -12.39
N GLU A 188 1.61 15.43 -13.29
CA GLU A 188 1.20 15.59 -14.70
C GLU A 188 1.12 14.22 -15.40
N ARG A 189 2.16 13.38 -15.28
CA ARG A 189 2.21 12.06 -15.94
C ARG A 189 1.20 11.06 -15.36
N ALA A 190 0.90 11.18 -14.07
CA ALA A 190 -0.07 10.34 -13.37
C ALA A 190 -1.49 10.92 -13.40
N GLN A 191 -1.74 11.98 -14.17
CA GLN A 191 -3.06 12.63 -14.26
C GLN A 191 -4.14 11.62 -14.66
N GLY A 192 -5.24 11.62 -13.89
CA GLY A 192 -6.34 10.67 -14.07
C GLY A 192 -6.10 9.27 -13.52
N LEU A 193 -4.89 8.97 -13.00
CA LEU A 193 -4.53 7.71 -12.36
C LEU A 193 -4.35 7.88 -10.85
N VAL A 194 -3.74 8.98 -10.43
CA VAL A 194 -3.46 9.31 -9.03
C VAL A 194 -3.93 10.74 -8.78
N ALA A 195 -4.59 10.98 -7.65
CA ALA A 195 -4.97 12.33 -7.25
C ALA A 195 -3.71 13.16 -6.94
N PRO A 196 -3.64 14.45 -7.34
CA PRO A 196 -2.44 15.27 -7.15
C PRO A 196 -1.96 15.33 -5.69
N GLU A 197 -2.86 15.33 -4.73
CA GLU A 197 -2.58 15.30 -3.28
C GLU A 197 -1.95 13.99 -2.81
N ASN A 198 -2.07 12.92 -3.59
CA ASN A 198 -1.48 11.62 -3.32
C ASN A 198 -0.10 11.44 -3.96
N VAL A 199 0.47 12.49 -4.57
CA VAL A 199 1.83 12.48 -5.09
C VAL A 199 2.77 13.06 -4.04
N LEU A 200 3.60 12.22 -3.44
CA LEU A 200 4.37 12.53 -2.25
C LEU A 200 5.88 12.34 -2.48
N ALA A 201 6.70 13.04 -1.68
CA ALA A 201 8.15 12.80 -1.62
C ALA A 201 8.52 12.18 -0.28
N ALA A 202 9.41 11.18 -0.32
CA ALA A 202 9.94 10.49 0.85
C ALA A 202 11.45 10.25 0.73
N SER A 203 12.09 10.02 1.87
CA SER A 203 13.49 9.59 1.96
C SER A 203 13.56 8.49 3.00
N ALA A 204 13.43 7.24 2.55
CA ALA A 204 13.41 6.06 3.42
C ALA A 204 14.73 5.87 4.19
N ARG A 205 15.86 6.25 3.58
CA ARG A 205 17.20 6.22 4.19
C ARG A 205 17.94 7.48 3.79
N PRO A 206 17.63 8.63 4.44
CA PRO A 206 18.31 9.89 4.11
C PRO A 206 19.80 9.81 4.42
N ALA A 207 20.60 10.42 3.56
CA ALA A 207 22.04 10.55 3.82
C ALA A 207 22.27 11.35 5.13
N PRO A 208 23.26 10.96 5.95
CA PRO A 208 23.57 11.69 7.17
C PRO A 208 23.95 13.14 6.83
N GLN A 209 23.22 14.09 7.41
CA GLN A 209 23.55 15.51 7.28
C GLN A 209 24.49 15.92 8.40
N ARG A 210 25.63 16.49 8.05
CA ARG A 210 26.54 17.11 9.01
C ARG A 210 26.03 18.51 9.32
N LEU A 211 25.51 18.72 10.50
CA LEU A 211 25.21 20.07 11.01
C LEU A 211 26.50 20.66 11.53
N LEU A 212 27.08 21.61 10.79
CA LEU A 212 28.17 22.45 11.30
C LEU A 212 27.53 23.57 12.12
N ARG A 213 27.85 23.63 13.41
CA ARG A 213 27.51 24.75 14.26
C ARG A 213 28.64 25.75 14.14
N VAL A 214 28.41 26.84 13.43
CA VAL A 214 29.37 27.94 13.34
C VAL A 214 29.08 28.87 14.52
N ASP A 215 30.01 29.01 15.42
CA ASP A 215 29.91 29.98 16.53
C ASP A 215 30.03 31.40 16.00
N ALA A 216 29.64 32.40 16.81
CA ALA A 216 29.62 33.81 16.42
C ALA A 216 31.00 34.36 15.96
N ASP A 217 32.07 33.66 16.27
CA ASP A 217 33.44 33.97 15.88
C ASP A 217 33.92 33.24 14.61
N GLY A 218 33.03 32.48 13.94
CA GLY A 218 33.37 31.80 12.69
C GLY A 218 34.25 30.56 12.85
N ALA A 219 34.38 30.00 14.05
CA ALA A 219 35.07 28.74 14.30
C ALA A 219 34.11 27.55 14.05
N GLU A 220 34.59 26.48 13.31
CA GLU A 220 33.89 25.22 13.06
C GLU A 220 33.99 24.28 14.26
#